data_e25d901bb0fd8bc8cdaa1d6d8bb2d1b3
#
_entry.id   e25d901bb0fd8bc8cdaa1d6d8bb2d1b3
#
_cell.length_a   1.000
_cell.length_b   1.000
_cell.length_c   1.000
_cell.angle_alpha   90.00
_cell.angle_beta   90.00
_cell.angle_gamma   90.00
#
_symmetry.space_group_name_H-M   'P 1'
#
loop_
_entity.id
_entity.type
_entity.pdbx_description
1 polymer ?
#
loop_
_entity_poly.entity_id
_entity_poly.type
_entity_poly.pdbx_seq_one_letter_code
_entity_poly.pdbx_strand_id
1 'polypeptide(L)'
;LFPRGLPTMHSDDFETFSDKDWRKVMRAYRELEQEGRLNVRIREQCLLPQIDRLKEFIKEEIAKRHDTPMVQAGPLKLLTDGSLGGRSAYLRAPYADAPDTRGIAVFTQEELDELVVTAHQSKMGVVCHAIGDGAMEMCMDAFLKAQKERPDRDARFGILHLQIPSRISSGGLRIRILSPTWSQCA
;
A
#
# COMPACT_ATOMS: atom_id res chain seq x y z
N LEU A 1 -23.01 -1.73 -4.66
CA LEU A 1 -22.24 -0.51 -4.34
C LEU A 1 -22.71 0.67 -5.20
N PHE A 2 -22.85 0.50 -6.52
CA PHE A 2 -23.28 1.57 -7.43
C PHE A 2 -24.66 2.17 -7.07
N PRO A 3 -25.70 1.38 -6.70
CA PRO A 3 -26.98 1.96 -6.27
C PRO A 3 -26.89 2.82 -4.99
N ARG A 4 -25.77 2.76 -4.27
CA ARG A 4 -25.50 3.56 -3.08
C ARG A 4 -24.54 4.74 -3.32
N GLY A 5 -24.28 5.08 -4.60
CA GLY A 5 -23.46 6.22 -4.97
C GLY A 5 -21.95 6.02 -4.79
N LEU A 6 -21.46 4.77 -4.75
CA LEU A 6 -20.03 4.46 -4.69
C LEU A 6 -19.52 4.04 -6.07
N PRO A 7 -19.03 4.97 -6.89
CA PRO A 7 -18.60 4.69 -8.26
C PRO A 7 -17.19 4.09 -8.37
N THR A 8 -16.38 4.21 -7.31
CA THR A 8 -14.99 3.73 -7.27
C THR A 8 -14.70 3.09 -5.91
N MET A 9 -13.95 2.01 -5.90
CA MET A 9 -13.44 1.41 -4.67
C MET A 9 -11.97 1.02 -4.81
N HIS A 10 -11.25 1.09 -3.71
CA HIS A 10 -9.97 0.44 -3.55
C HIS A 10 -10.21 -0.99 -3.07
N SER A 11 -9.52 -1.94 -3.67
CA SER A 11 -9.56 -3.35 -3.31
C SER A 11 -8.15 -3.82 -2.95
N ASP A 12 -8.04 -4.93 -2.24
CA ASP A 12 -6.78 -5.53 -1.81
C ASP A 12 -6.95 -7.06 -1.89
N ASP A 13 -7.06 -7.57 -3.12
CA ASP A 13 -7.54 -8.92 -3.38
C ASP A 13 -6.45 -9.90 -3.82
N PHE A 14 -5.17 -9.51 -3.88
CA PHE A 14 -4.09 -10.37 -4.39
C PHE A 14 -3.83 -11.63 -3.55
N GLU A 15 -4.36 -11.67 -2.33
CA GLU A 15 -4.30 -12.87 -1.48
C GLU A 15 -5.61 -13.68 -1.44
N THR A 16 -6.60 -13.36 -2.28
CA THR A 16 -7.89 -14.07 -2.35
C THR A 16 -7.72 -15.54 -2.72
N PHE A 17 -6.80 -15.85 -3.63
CA PHE A 17 -6.49 -17.24 -4.03
C PHE A 17 -5.37 -17.82 -3.16
N SER A 18 -5.44 -19.12 -2.88
CA SER A 18 -4.45 -19.81 -2.04
C SER A 18 -3.01 -19.74 -2.57
N ASP A 19 -2.86 -19.68 -3.91
CA ASP A 19 -1.57 -19.51 -4.59
C ASP A 19 -1.13 -18.05 -4.69
N LYS A 20 -1.98 -17.12 -4.22
CA LYS A 20 -1.73 -15.65 -4.23
C LYS A 20 -1.34 -15.12 -5.63
N ASP A 21 -1.83 -15.77 -6.69
CA ASP A 21 -1.55 -15.36 -8.06
C ASP A 21 -2.37 -14.12 -8.45
N TRP A 22 -1.74 -12.94 -8.38
CA TRP A 22 -2.33 -11.65 -8.74
C TRP A 22 -2.90 -11.63 -10.18
N ARG A 23 -2.36 -12.45 -11.08
CA ARG A 23 -2.83 -12.54 -12.48
C ARG A 23 -4.28 -13.03 -12.56
N LYS A 24 -4.66 -13.91 -11.66
CA LYS A 24 -6.04 -14.43 -11.57
C LYS A 24 -7.00 -13.31 -11.18
N VAL A 25 -6.62 -12.48 -10.21
CA VAL A 25 -7.42 -11.33 -9.75
C VAL A 25 -7.59 -10.32 -10.88
N MET A 26 -6.48 -9.86 -11.47
CA MET A 26 -6.52 -8.87 -12.55
C MET A 26 -7.29 -9.37 -13.76
N ARG A 27 -7.17 -10.66 -14.10
CA ARG A 27 -7.95 -11.29 -15.18
C ARG A 27 -9.42 -11.30 -14.86
N ALA A 28 -9.82 -11.74 -13.66
CA ALA A 28 -11.21 -11.81 -13.26
C ALA A 28 -11.90 -10.45 -13.34
N TYR A 29 -11.25 -9.37 -12.88
CA TYR A 29 -11.79 -8.02 -13.02
C TYR A 29 -11.95 -7.59 -14.47
N ARG A 30 -10.99 -7.88 -15.34
CA ARG A 30 -11.07 -7.54 -16.77
C ARG A 30 -12.14 -8.34 -17.50
N GLU A 31 -12.30 -9.60 -17.16
CA GLU A 31 -13.39 -10.44 -17.72
C GLU A 31 -14.76 -9.87 -17.31
N LEU A 32 -14.95 -9.51 -16.05
CA LEU A 32 -16.17 -8.86 -15.57
C LEU A 32 -16.44 -7.52 -16.26
N GLU A 33 -15.41 -6.72 -16.55
CA GLU A 33 -15.53 -5.49 -17.33
C GLU A 33 -15.97 -5.78 -18.76
N GLN A 34 -15.32 -6.74 -19.43
CA GLN A 34 -15.65 -7.14 -20.81
C GLN A 34 -17.07 -7.68 -20.96
N GLU A 35 -17.56 -8.37 -19.92
CA GLU A 35 -18.94 -8.88 -19.86
C GLU A 35 -19.97 -7.79 -19.48
N GLY A 36 -19.54 -6.56 -19.22
CA GLY A 36 -20.40 -5.47 -18.75
C GLY A 36 -20.99 -5.68 -17.35
N ARG A 37 -20.41 -6.55 -16.55
CA ARG A 37 -20.86 -6.92 -15.19
C ARG A 37 -20.15 -6.12 -14.09
N LEU A 38 -19.08 -5.41 -14.40
CA LEU A 38 -18.37 -4.58 -13.44
C LEU A 38 -19.05 -3.20 -13.34
N ASN A 39 -19.74 -2.95 -12.24
CA ASN A 39 -20.54 -1.74 -12.00
C ASN A 39 -19.82 -0.69 -11.13
N VAL A 40 -18.55 -0.88 -10.82
CA VAL A 40 -17.74 -0.01 -9.97
C VAL A 40 -16.32 -0.01 -10.49
N ARG A 41 -15.66 1.15 -10.47
CA ARG A 41 -14.24 1.20 -10.82
C ARG A 41 -13.41 0.58 -9.72
N ILE A 42 -12.49 -0.29 -10.09
CA ILE A 42 -11.55 -0.94 -9.17
C ILE A 42 -10.19 -0.23 -9.26
N ARG A 43 -9.67 0.11 -8.11
CA ARG A 43 -8.29 0.57 -7.89
C ARG A 43 -7.62 -0.45 -6.99
N GLU A 44 -6.96 -1.44 -7.59
CA GLU A 44 -6.37 -2.55 -6.85
C GLU A 44 -5.13 -2.09 -6.08
N GLN A 45 -5.14 -2.22 -4.76
CA GLN A 45 -3.97 -2.05 -3.91
C GLN A 45 -3.14 -3.33 -3.97
N CYS A 46 -2.01 -3.26 -4.66
CA CYS A 46 -1.24 -4.43 -5.04
C CYS A 46 -0.40 -4.96 -3.85
N LEU A 47 -0.93 -5.91 -3.11
CA LEU A 47 -0.22 -6.54 -1.97
C LEU A 47 0.86 -7.50 -2.50
N LEU A 48 2.08 -6.97 -2.66
CA LEU A 48 3.24 -7.66 -3.22
C LEU A 48 4.47 -7.46 -2.31
N PRO A 49 4.49 -8.11 -1.13
CA PRO A 49 5.55 -7.92 -0.14
C PRO A 49 6.86 -8.66 -0.48
N GLN A 50 6.90 -9.41 -1.58
CA GLN A 50 8.11 -10.08 -2.06
C GLN A 50 8.67 -9.35 -3.27
N ILE A 51 9.95 -9.00 -3.21
CA ILE A 51 10.61 -8.17 -4.23
C ILE A 51 10.56 -8.79 -5.64
N ASP A 52 10.71 -10.09 -5.76
CA ASP A 52 10.67 -10.77 -7.06
C ASP A 52 9.28 -10.72 -7.68
N ARG A 53 8.23 -10.90 -6.87
CA ARG A 53 6.84 -10.77 -7.33
C ARG A 53 6.49 -9.34 -7.71
N LEU A 54 7.00 -8.36 -6.96
CA LEU A 54 6.84 -6.94 -7.31
C LEU A 54 7.51 -6.63 -8.65
N LYS A 55 8.74 -7.08 -8.87
CA LYS A 55 9.47 -6.88 -10.13
C LYS A 55 8.74 -7.54 -11.31
N GLU A 56 8.20 -8.73 -11.11
CA GLU A 56 7.40 -9.44 -12.12
C GLU A 56 6.10 -8.67 -12.44
N PHE A 57 5.36 -8.22 -11.43
CA PHE A 57 4.17 -7.41 -11.60
C PHE A 57 4.45 -6.10 -12.36
N ILE A 58 5.51 -5.40 -11.98
CA ILE A 58 5.94 -4.16 -12.67
C ILE A 58 6.19 -4.45 -14.15
N LYS A 59 6.89 -5.52 -14.48
CA LYS A 59 7.21 -5.90 -15.86
C LYS A 59 5.96 -6.26 -16.67
N GLU A 60 5.01 -6.96 -16.05
CA GLU A 60 3.85 -7.50 -16.75
C GLU A 60 2.67 -6.53 -16.80
N GLU A 61 2.40 -5.79 -15.74
CA GLU A 61 1.23 -4.92 -15.64
C GLU A 61 1.59 -3.44 -15.83
N ILE A 62 2.51 -2.90 -15.03
CA ILE A 62 2.81 -1.48 -15.00
C ILE A 62 3.49 -1.04 -16.30
N ALA A 63 4.53 -1.75 -16.73
CA ALA A 63 5.28 -1.40 -17.95
C ALA A 63 4.44 -1.53 -19.23
N LYS A 64 3.50 -2.47 -19.26
CA LYS A 64 2.62 -2.70 -20.42
C LYS A 64 1.36 -1.82 -20.40
N ARG A 65 1.12 -1.09 -19.31
CA ARG A 65 -0.04 -0.19 -19.17
C ARG A 65 -1.37 -0.89 -19.42
N HIS A 66 -1.59 -2.03 -18.77
CA HIS A 66 -2.80 -2.82 -18.91
C HIS A 66 -4.04 -2.23 -18.22
N ASP A 67 -3.95 -1.01 -17.69
CA ASP A 67 -5.07 -0.32 -17.07
C ASP A 67 -6.20 -0.07 -18.05
N THR A 68 -7.42 -0.21 -17.54
CA THR A 68 -8.65 0.12 -18.24
C THR A 68 -9.40 1.24 -17.49
N PRO A 69 -10.46 1.83 -18.07
CA PRO A 69 -11.27 2.80 -17.35
C PRO A 69 -11.88 2.25 -16.04
N MET A 70 -12.19 0.95 -16.00
CA MET A 70 -12.83 0.32 -14.85
C MET A 70 -11.85 -0.39 -13.91
N VAL A 71 -10.72 -0.88 -14.41
CA VAL A 71 -9.74 -1.66 -13.64
C VAL A 71 -8.37 -1.05 -13.77
N GLN A 72 -7.81 -0.60 -12.67
CA GLN A 72 -6.45 -0.03 -12.65
C GLN A 72 -5.61 -0.66 -11.54
N ALA A 73 -4.37 -0.97 -11.87
CA ALA A 73 -3.36 -1.27 -10.88
C ALA A 73 -3.09 -0.01 -10.05
N GLY A 74 -3.33 -0.11 -8.77
CA GLY A 74 -3.13 0.96 -7.79
C GLY A 74 -1.71 0.99 -7.23
N PRO A 75 -1.54 1.51 -6.02
CA PRO A 75 -0.26 1.55 -5.36
C PRO A 75 0.19 0.15 -4.91
N LEU A 76 1.50 -0.03 -4.76
CA LEU A 76 2.04 -1.11 -3.96
C LEU A 76 1.49 -1.01 -2.54
N LYS A 77 0.88 -2.08 -2.05
CA LYS A 77 0.38 -2.20 -0.69
C LYS A 77 1.36 -3.00 0.16
N LEU A 78 1.73 -2.45 1.32
CA LEU A 78 2.58 -3.12 2.29
C LEU A 78 1.91 -3.10 3.67
N LEU A 79 1.99 -4.21 4.39
CA LEU A 79 1.57 -4.34 5.77
C LEU A 79 2.84 -4.29 6.62
N THR A 80 3.15 -3.13 7.23
CA THR A 80 4.44 -2.92 7.89
C THR A 80 4.43 -3.27 9.37
N ASP A 81 3.24 -3.33 9.97
CA ASP A 81 3.02 -3.79 11.35
C ASP A 81 1.63 -4.42 11.53
N GLY A 82 1.26 -4.68 12.76
CA GLY A 82 -0.05 -5.24 13.12
C GLY A 82 -1.01 -4.22 13.71
N SER A 83 -1.68 -4.57 14.82
CA SER A 83 -2.74 -3.77 15.46
C SER A 83 -2.43 -3.45 16.92
N LEU A 84 -2.97 -2.32 17.40
CA LEU A 84 -2.82 -1.93 18.82
C LEU A 84 -3.47 -2.94 19.78
N GLY A 85 -4.69 -3.34 19.49
CA GLY A 85 -5.41 -4.28 20.36
C GLY A 85 -4.75 -5.65 20.48
N GLY A 86 -4.04 -6.08 19.43
CA GLY A 86 -3.23 -7.29 19.41
C GLY A 86 -1.80 -7.11 19.92
N ARG A 87 -1.41 -5.91 20.37
CA ARG A 87 -0.02 -5.53 20.74
C ARG A 87 1.01 -5.90 19.67
N SER A 88 0.62 -5.87 18.41
CA SER A 88 1.46 -6.16 17.25
C SER A 88 1.77 -4.93 16.39
N ALA A 89 1.14 -3.77 16.65
CA ALA A 89 1.58 -2.51 16.08
C ALA A 89 3.00 -2.19 16.59
N TYR A 90 3.91 -1.86 15.67
CA TYR A 90 5.32 -1.66 16.01
C TYR A 90 5.58 -0.26 16.56
N LEU A 91 5.91 -0.20 17.85
CA LEU A 91 6.16 1.03 18.60
C LEU A 91 7.64 1.30 18.80
N ARG A 92 8.00 2.57 18.95
CA ARG A 92 9.36 3.01 19.34
C ARG A 92 9.69 2.65 20.79
N ALA A 93 8.70 2.61 21.66
CA ALA A 93 8.81 2.20 23.05
C ALA A 93 7.94 0.96 23.31
N PRO A 94 8.26 0.16 24.34
CA PRO A 94 7.39 -0.95 24.75
C PRO A 94 5.96 -0.49 25.08
N TYR A 95 5.01 -1.39 24.95
CA TYR A 95 3.63 -1.16 25.38
C TYR A 95 3.58 -0.93 26.90
N ALA A 96 2.81 0.05 27.35
CA ALA A 96 2.69 0.37 28.78
C ALA A 96 2.08 -0.77 29.59
N ASP A 97 1.17 -1.54 28.98
CA ASP A 97 0.50 -2.71 29.56
C ASP A 97 1.14 -4.05 29.17
N ALA A 98 2.23 -4.04 28.38
CA ALA A 98 3.01 -5.20 27.99
C ALA A 98 4.47 -4.78 27.72
N PRO A 99 5.26 -4.51 28.78
CA PRO A 99 6.61 -3.95 28.66
C PRO A 99 7.63 -4.88 27.99
N ASP A 100 7.28 -6.14 27.78
CA ASP A 100 8.13 -7.13 27.13
C ASP A 100 8.06 -7.08 25.58
N THR A 101 7.18 -6.26 25.02
CA THR A 101 7.01 -6.16 23.57
C THR A 101 6.89 -4.71 23.10
N ARG A 102 7.37 -4.48 21.90
CA ARG A 102 7.18 -3.25 21.12
C ARG A 102 6.32 -3.47 19.88
N GLY A 103 5.72 -4.65 19.73
CA GLY A 103 5.03 -5.07 18.52
C GLY A 103 5.96 -5.76 17.52
N ILE A 104 5.54 -5.79 16.26
CA ILE A 104 6.19 -6.55 15.20
C ILE A 104 6.47 -5.62 14.02
N ALA A 105 7.74 -5.44 13.69
CA ALA A 105 8.15 -4.92 12.40
C ALA A 105 8.10 -6.08 11.40
N VAL A 106 7.24 -5.99 10.38
CA VAL A 106 7.07 -7.07 9.38
C VAL A 106 8.26 -7.15 8.44
N PHE A 107 8.94 -6.04 8.22
CA PHE A 107 10.11 -5.91 7.36
C PHE A 107 11.31 -5.38 8.14
N THR A 108 12.52 -5.69 7.69
CA THR A 108 13.68 -4.89 8.02
C THR A 108 13.61 -3.55 7.26
N GLN A 109 14.40 -2.56 7.66
CA GLN A 109 14.45 -1.28 6.95
C GLN A 109 14.94 -1.47 5.50
N GLU A 110 15.93 -2.33 5.32
CA GLU A 110 16.51 -2.63 4.01
C GLU A 110 15.51 -3.25 3.04
N GLU A 111 14.71 -4.22 3.52
CA GLU A 111 13.65 -4.86 2.74
C GLU A 111 12.56 -3.85 2.34
N LEU A 112 12.13 -3.03 3.30
CA LEU A 112 11.13 -1.99 3.06
C LEU A 112 11.64 -0.95 2.05
N ASP A 113 12.89 -0.53 2.20
CA ASP A 113 13.55 0.41 1.30
C ASP A 113 13.60 -0.14 -0.13
N GLU A 114 14.02 -1.40 -0.31
CA GLU A 114 14.10 -2.01 -1.64
C GLU A 114 12.73 -2.06 -2.32
N LEU A 115 11.70 -2.49 -1.61
CA LEU A 115 10.33 -2.54 -2.13
C LEU A 115 9.82 -1.16 -2.53
N VAL A 116 9.98 -0.16 -1.66
CA VAL A 116 9.49 1.20 -1.90
C VAL A 116 10.24 1.87 -3.05
N VAL A 117 11.56 1.76 -3.07
CA VAL A 117 12.40 2.32 -4.14
C VAL A 117 12.05 1.68 -5.49
N THR A 118 11.91 0.35 -5.54
CA THR A 118 11.56 -0.38 -6.77
C THR A 118 10.20 0.07 -7.33
N ALA A 119 9.19 0.18 -6.49
CA ALA A 119 7.87 0.65 -6.90
C ALA A 119 7.93 2.11 -7.40
N HIS A 120 8.58 2.99 -6.64
CA HIS A 120 8.71 4.40 -6.98
C HIS A 120 9.48 4.63 -8.29
N GLN A 121 10.56 3.91 -8.55
CA GLN A 121 11.31 3.96 -9.81
C GLN A 121 10.44 3.59 -11.00
N SER A 122 9.46 2.73 -10.80
CA SER A 122 8.48 2.31 -11.82
C SER A 122 7.24 3.21 -11.93
N LYS A 123 7.24 4.35 -11.23
CA LYS A 123 6.10 5.30 -11.13
C LYS A 123 4.85 4.68 -10.49
N MET A 124 5.00 3.61 -9.76
CA MET A 124 3.96 3.01 -8.95
C MET A 124 3.91 3.75 -7.61
N GLY A 125 2.72 4.16 -7.17
CA GLY A 125 2.52 4.69 -5.83
C GLY A 125 2.80 3.63 -4.77
N VAL A 126 2.97 4.04 -3.52
CA VAL A 126 3.14 3.11 -2.40
C VAL A 126 2.22 3.50 -1.26
N VAL A 127 1.55 2.54 -0.68
CA VAL A 127 0.71 2.72 0.50
C VAL A 127 1.05 1.67 1.56
N CYS A 128 1.40 2.12 2.75
CA CYS A 128 1.77 1.27 3.86
C CYS A 128 0.68 1.29 4.94
N HIS A 129 0.25 0.13 5.39
CA HIS A 129 -0.41 0.01 6.68
C HIS A 129 0.64 0.24 7.76
N ALA A 130 0.47 1.27 8.57
CA ALA A 130 1.32 1.55 9.72
C ALA A 130 0.47 2.16 10.84
N ILE A 131 0.41 1.47 11.97
CA ILE A 131 -0.36 1.87 13.16
C ILE A 131 0.57 2.39 14.25
N GLY A 132 1.70 1.71 14.48
CA GLY A 132 2.70 2.13 15.45
C GLY A 132 3.63 3.22 14.91
N ASP A 133 4.12 4.06 15.81
CA ASP A 133 5.04 5.15 15.48
C ASP A 133 6.40 4.65 14.97
N GLY A 134 6.84 3.46 15.40
CA GLY A 134 8.04 2.81 14.87
C GLY A 134 7.87 2.38 13.41
N ALA A 135 6.72 1.77 13.05
CA ALA A 135 6.43 1.39 11.69
C ALA A 135 6.28 2.61 10.77
N MET A 136 5.66 3.68 11.28
CA MET A 136 5.54 4.94 10.55
C MET A 136 6.91 5.56 10.25
N GLU A 137 7.84 5.54 11.21
CA GLU A 137 9.21 6.04 11.03
C GLU A 137 9.91 5.26 9.92
N MET A 138 9.83 3.93 9.95
CA MET A 138 10.39 3.08 8.89
C MET A 138 9.82 3.39 7.50
N CYS A 139 8.50 3.58 7.40
CA CYS A 139 7.85 3.97 6.15
C CYS A 139 8.36 5.33 5.65
N MET A 140 8.49 6.31 6.55
CA MET A 140 8.98 7.64 6.21
C MET A 140 10.40 7.61 5.69
N ASP A 141 11.28 6.85 6.33
CA ASP A 141 12.68 6.71 5.92
C ASP A 141 12.77 6.08 4.53
N ALA A 142 11.97 5.03 4.25
CA ALA A 142 11.90 4.43 2.93
C ALA A 142 11.36 5.40 1.86
N PHE A 143 10.33 6.20 2.17
CA PHE A 143 9.79 7.21 1.24
C PHE A 143 10.80 8.32 0.95
N LEU A 144 11.51 8.81 1.97
CA LEU A 144 12.55 9.81 1.81
C LEU A 144 13.72 9.30 0.98
N LYS A 145 14.13 8.05 1.20
CA LYS A 145 15.15 7.38 0.40
C LYS A 145 14.75 7.26 -1.06
N ALA A 146 13.55 6.76 -1.33
CA ALA A 146 13.03 6.64 -2.69
C ALA A 146 12.96 7.99 -3.41
N GLN A 147 12.52 9.04 -2.71
CA GLN A 147 12.44 10.39 -3.23
C GLN A 147 13.83 11.02 -3.47
N LYS A 148 14.83 10.66 -2.65
CA LYS A 148 16.21 11.08 -2.84
C LYS A 148 16.85 10.43 -4.07
N GLU A 149 16.59 9.14 -4.29
CA GLU A 149 17.12 8.40 -5.45
C GLU A 149 16.47 8.85 -6.77
N ARG A 150 15.17 9.10 -6.75
CA ARG A 150 14.40 9.58 -7.89
C ARG A 150 13.41 10.68 -7.47
N PRO A 151 13.79 11.95 -7.55
CA PRO A 151 12.90 13.05 -7.21
C PRO A 151 11.65 13.07 -8.10
N ASP A 152 10.47 13.04 -7.49
CA ASP A 152 9.19 13.09 -8.18
C ASP A 152 8.21 13.98 -7.40
N ARG A 153 7.69 15.04 -8.03
CA ARG A 153 6.73 15.96 -7.39
C ARG A 153 5.33 15.35 -7.25
N ASP A 154 5.01 14.32 -8.02
CA ASP A 154 3.76 13.55 -7.94
C ASP A 154 3.97 12.18 -7.30
N ALA A 155 5.00 12.04 -6.48
CA ALA A 155 5.17 10.82 -5.68
C ALA A 155 3.94 10.58 -4.81
N ARG A 156 3.32 9.41 -4.99
CA ARG A 156 2.07 9.05 -4.31
C ARG A 156 2.36 8.08 -3.18
N PHE A 157 2.96 8.60 -2.11
CA PHE A 157 3.17 7.86 -0.88
C PHE A 157 2.01 8.07 0.08
N GLY A 158 1.58 7.02 0.75
CA GLY A 158 0.49 7.07 1.71
C GLY A 158 0.71 6.14 2.90
N ILE A 159 0.15 6.53 4.04
CA ILE A 159 0.09 5.71 5.24
C ILE A 159 -1.39 5.52 5.58
N LEU A 160 -1.78 4.25 5.77
CA LEU A 160 -3.10 3.84 6.23
C LEU A 160 -3.11 3.78 7.76
N HIS A 161 -4.25 4.11 8.34
CA HIS A 161 -4.55 4.10 9.78
C HIS A 161 -3.93 5.27 10.55
N LEU A 162 -2.61 5.43 10.60
CA LEU A 162 -1.92 6.52 11.28
C LEU A 162 -2.45 6.75 12.71
N GLN A 163 -2.57 5.66 13.52
CA GLN A 163 -3.27 5.74 14.81
C GLN A 163 -2.43 6.36 15.92
N ILE A 164 -1.13 6.09 15.97
CA ILE A 164 -0.21 6.68 16.97
C ILE A 164 0.89 7.47 16.25
N PRO A 165 0.58 8.65 15.69
CA PRO A 165 1.61 9.47 15.08
C PRO A 165 2.49 10.11 16.17
N SER A 166 3.78 9.86 16.13
CA SER A 166 4.78 10.68 16.82
C SER A 166 5.16 11.88 15.95
N ARG A 167 5.98 12.81 16.47
CA ARG A 167 6.58 13.86 15.64
C ARG A 167 7.58 13.24 14.67
N ILE A 168 7.11 12.89 13.48
CA ILE A 168 7.93 12.36 12.41
C ILE A 168 8.32 13.53 11.50
N SER A 169 9.62 13.69 11.26
CA SER A 169 10.10 14.68 10.29
C SER A 169 9.79 14.21 8.88
N SER A 170 8.90 14.90 8.20
CA SER A 170 8.57 14.58 6.80
C SER A 170 9.64 15.02 5.79
N GLY A 171 10.67 15.76 6.22
CA GLY A 171 11.67 16.31 5.31
C GLY A 171 11.08 17.17 4.17
N GLY A 172 9.85 17.70 4.34
CA GLY A 172 9.10 18.39 3.29
C GLY A 172 8.35 17.48 2.32
N LEU A 173 8.34 16.17 2.56
CA LEU A 173 7.61 15.19 1.76
C LEU A 173 6.10 15.35 1.96
N ARG A 174 5.34 15.42 0.86
CA ARG A 174 3.88 15.36 0.90
C ARG A 174 3.43 13.92 1.01
N ILE A 175 2.89 13.55 2.16
CA ILE A 175 2.33 12.21 2.40
C ILE A 175 0.82 12.31 2.41
N ARG A 176 0.16 11.38 1.73
CA ARG A 176 -1.28 11.23 1.83
C ARG A 176 -1.61 10.34 3.03
N ILE A 177 -2.30 10.92 4.00
CA ILE A 177 -2.90 10.15 5.09
C ILE A 177 -4.20 9.58 4.54
N LEU A 178 -4.25 8.25 4.42
CA LEU A 178 -5.45 7.54 3.99
C LEU A 178 -6.18 7.01 5.24
N SER A 179 -7.16 7.78 5.72
CA SER A 179 -8.03 7.30 6.79
C SER A 179 -9.14 6.40 6.21
N PRO A 180 -9.78 5.53 7.02
CA PRO A 180 -10.89 4.67 6.58
C PRO A 180 -12.09 5.42 5.99
N THR A 181 -12.17 6.72 6.15
CA THR A 181 -13.26 7.58 5.65
C THR A 181 -13.09 8.03 4.19
N TRP A 182 -12.10 7.51 3.48
CA TRP A 182 -11.71 7.95 2.11
C TRP A 182 -12.63 7.47 0.98
N SER A 183 -13.87 7.13 1.25
CA SER A 183 -14.87 6.89 0.19
C SER A 183 -15.41 8.17 -0.47
N GLN A 184 -14.93 9.36 -0.12
CA GLN A 184 -15.56 10.61 -0.54
C GLN A 184 -14.70 11.61 -1.33
N CYS A 185 -13.43 11.33 -1.64
CA CYS A 185 -12.59 12.27 -2.37
C CYS A 185 -11.90 11.60 -3.55
N ALA A 186 -12.51 11.66 -4.71
CA ALA A 186 -11.88 11.53 -6.02
C ALA A 186 -12.36 12.65 -6.91
#